data_85aeb4678bb1dff574b6293cd784452a
#
_entry.id   85aeb4678bb1dff574b6293cd784452a
#
_cell.length_a   1.000
_cell.length_b   1.000
_cell.length_c   1.000
_cell.angle_alpha   90.00
_cell.angle_beta   90.00
_cell.angle_gamma   90.00
#
_symmetry.space_group_name_H-M   'P 1'
#
loop_
_entity.id
_entity.type
_entity.pdbx_description
1 polymer ?
#
loop_
_entity_poly.entity_id
_entity_poly.type
_entity_poly.pdbx_seq_one_letter_code
_entity_poly.pdbx_strand_id
1 'polypeptide(L)'
;MSDHTNVTPDEPISYMGLTVQDQHGATIGTISDVLYDEATQQPQWLVVNPGTLRADHFVPTNGSYTTEEGNLVVAFTKQMVKEAPKATGDHVITHDVEHELREYYTV
;
A
#
# COMPACT_ATOMS: atom_id res chain seq x y z
N MET A 1 30.44 -9.20 -4.73
CA MET A 1 30.22 -8.88 -4.40
C MET A 1 29.72 -8.56 -4.51
N SER A 2 29.39 -8.52 -4.41
CA SER A 2 28.92 -8.19 -4.22
C SER A 2 28.15 -7.99 -4.29
N ASP A 3 27.97 -8.02 -4.38
CA ASP A 3 27.37 -7.78 -4.12
C ASP A 3 26.65 -7.55 -4.17
N HIS A 4 26.60 -7.78 -4.36
CA HIS A 4 26.09 -7.44 -4.06
C HIS A 4 25.39 -7.02 -4.35
N THR A 5 25.38 -7.23 -5.03
CA THR A 5 24.53 -6.57 -5.20
C THR A 5 23.97 -6.20 -4.45
N ASN A 6 24.04 -5.94 -4.47
CA ASN A 6 23.25 -5.86 -3.41
C ASN A 6 22.49 -4.62 -3.08
N VAL A 7 21.37 -4.74 -2.42
CA VAL A 7 20.58 -3.63 -1.93
C VAL A 7 21.35 -2.93 -0.83
N THR A 8 21.56 -1.62 -0.97
CA THR A 8 22.16 -0.83 0.09
C THR A 8 21.08 -0.44 1.08
N PRO A 9 21.43 -0.10 2.33
CA PRO A 9 20.43 0.34 3.31
C PRO A 9 19.66 1.61 2.89
N ASP A 10 20.21 2.36 1.95
CA ASP A 10 19.59 3.61 1.49
C ASP A 10 18.66 3.43 0.30
N GLU A 11 18.65 2.24 -0.29
CA GLU A 11 17.77 2.00 -1.43
C GLU A 11 16.33 1.87 -0.98
N PRO A 12 15.39 2.53 -1.69
CA PRO A 12 13.98 2.37 -1.33
C PRO A 12 13.51 0.95 -1.65
N ILE A 13 12.65 0.43 -0.79
CA ILE A 13 11.99 -0.84 -1.03
C ILE A 13 11.02 -0.67 -2.20
N SER A 14 11.06 -1.61 -3.14
CA SER A 14 10.07 -1.63 -4.20
C SER A 14 8.81 -2.30 -3.70
N TYR A 15 7.72 -1.55 -3.64
CA TYR A 15 6.44 -2.09 -3.20
C TYR A 15 5.62 -2.68 -4.34
N MET A 16 5.95 -2.33 -5.58
CA MET A 16 5.15 -2.77 -6.73
C MET A 16 5.11 -4.29 -6.83
N GLY A 17 3.89 -4.82 -6.94
CA GLY A 17 3.68 -6.24 -7.10
C GLY A 17 3.73 -7.08 -5.85
N LEU A 18 4.04 -6.49 -4.70
CA LEU A 18 4.04 -7.24 -3.44
C LEU A 18 2.63 -7.68 -3.08
N THR A 19 2.54 -8.86 -2.48
CA THR A 19 1.29 -9.32 -1.88
C THR A 19 1.05 -8.59 -0.58
N VAL A 20 -0.18 -8.08 -0.40
CA VAL A 20 -0.57 -7.34 0.79
C VAL A 20 -1.45 -8.23 1.65
N GLN A 21 -1.11 -8.32 2.93
CA GLN A 21 -1.84 -9.11 3.92
C GLN A 21 -2.22 -8.21 5.09
N ASP A 22 -3.27 -8.60 5.81
CA ASP A 22 -3.55 -7.96 7.09
C ASP A 22 -2.83 -8.71 8.21
N GLN A 23 -2.97 -8.21 9.44
CA GLN A 23 -2.25 -8.78 10.58
C GLN A 23 -2.77 -10.16 11.00
N HIS A 24 -3.89 -10.58 10.43
CA HIS A 24 -4.44 -11.92 10.66
C HIS A 24 -3.98 -12.92 9.60
N GLY A 25 -3.16 -12.47 8.65
CA GLY A 25 -2.67 -13.33 7.57
C GLY A 25 -3.60 -13.42 6.38
N ALA A 26 -4.69 -12.67 6.35
CA ALA A 26 -5.60 -12.68 5.22
C ALA A 26 -5.00 -11.88 4.07
N THR A 27 -4.98 -12.46 2.88
CA THR A 27 -4.48 -11.78 1.69
C THR A 27 -5.50 -10.77 1.20
N ILE A 28 -5.08 -9.52 1.10
CA ILE A 28 -5.95 -8.44 0.61
C ILE A 28 -5.85 -8.31 -0.91
N GLY A 29 -4.64 -8.35 -1.44
CA GLY A 29 -4.41 -8.20 -2.88
C GLY A 29 -2.94 -7.96 -3.18
N THR A 30 -2.67 -7.32 -4.30
CA THR A 30 -1.30 -6.96 -4.71
C THR A 30 -1.20 -5.46 -4.93
N ILE A 31 -0.01 -4.92 -4.73
CA ILE A 31 0.23 -3.49 -4.91
C ILE A 31 0.37 -3.18 -6.40
N SER A 32 -0.52 -2.33 -6.91
CA SER A 32 -0.49 -1.92 -8.31
C SER A 32 0.12 -0.53 -8.50
N ASP A 33 0.19 0.27 -7.45
CA ASP A 33 0.81 1.60 -7.52
C ASP A 33 1.16 2.08 -6.12
N VAL A 34 2.06 3.06 -6.04
CA VAL A 34 2.48 3.66 -4.78
C VAL A 34 2.47 5.17 -4.94
N LEU A 35 1.83 5.86 -4.02
CA LEU A 35 1.78 7.32 -4.02
C LEU A 35 2.68 7.84 -2.89
N TYR A 36 3.55 8.77 -3.22
CA TYR A 36 4.57 9.27 -2.31
C TYR A 36 4.19 10.65 -1.77
N ASP A 37 4.58 10.91 -0.53
CA ASP A 37 4.45 12.23 0.05
C ASP A 37 5.48 13.15 -0.62
N GLU A 38 5.02 14.30 -1.12
CA GLU A 38 5.89 15.21 -1.87
C GLU A 38 6.99 15.81 -1.00
N ALA A 39 6.69 16.06 0.28
CA ALA A 39 7.64 16.70 1.19
C ALA A 39 8.73 15.76 1.67
N THR A 40 8.38 14.50 1.95
CA THR A 40 9.30 13.54 2.54
C THR A 40 9.83 12.52 1.55
N GLN A 41 9.21 12.39 0.38
CA GLN A 41 9.54 11.39 -0.64
C GLN A 41 9.36 9.97 -0.12
N GLN A 42 8.54 9.79 0.92
CA GLN A 42 8.24 8.48 1.48
C GLN A 42 6.91 7.96 0.94
N PRO A 43 6.75 6.63 0.78
CA PRO A 43 5.47 6.07 0.39
C PRO A 43 4.40 6.45 1.41
N GLN A 44 3.28 6.96 0.92
CA GLN A 44 2.19 7.42 1.77
C GLN A 44 0.92 6.59 1.58
N TRP A 45 0.59 6.28 0.34
CA TRP A 45 -0.59 5.50 -0.01
C TRP A 45 -0.20 4.37 -0.94
N LEU A 46 -0.76 3.20 -0.69
CA LEU A 46 -0.63 2.06 -1.59
C LEU A 46 -1.93 1.92 -2.36
N VAL A 47 -1.83 1.59 -3.65
CA VAL A 47 -2.99 1.21 -4.43
C VAL A 47 -2.98 -0.30 -4.49
N VAL A 48 -3.99 -0.94 -3.90
CA VAL A 48 -4.05 -2.39 -3.77
C VAL A 48 -5.15 -2.94 -4.65
N ASN A 49 -4.80 -3.88 -5.52
CA ASN A 49 -5.74 -4.57 -6.39
C ASN A 49 -6.15 -5.88 -5.73
N PRO A 50 -7.44 -6.03 -5.35
CA PRO A 50 -7.87 -7.25 -4.64
C PRO A 50 -8.17 -8.42 -5.58
N GLY A 51 -8.20 -8.19 -6.88
CA GLY A 51 -8.45 -9.26 -7.85
C GLY A 51 -8.83 -8.69 -9.20
N THR A 52 -8.85 -9.57 -10.21
CA THR A 52 -8.89 -9.16 -11.60
C THR A 52 -10.09 -8.29 -11.99
N LEU A 53 -11.25 -8.51 -11.44
CA LEU A 53 -12.45 -7.78 -11.84
C LEU A 53 -12.96 -6.86 -10.74
N ARG A 54 -12.08 -6.52 -9.79
CA ARG A 54 -12.45 -5.67 -8.67
C ARG A 54 -11.72 -4.35 -8.74
N ALA A 55 -12.35 -3.32 -8.18
CA ALA A 55 -11.75 -2.00 -8.12
C ALA A 55 -10.58 -1.98 -7.14
N ASP A 56 -9.58 -1.17 -7.46
CA ASP A 56 -8.45 -0.95 -6.56
C ASP A 56 -8.89 -0.12 -5.36
N HIS A 57 -8.14 -0.24 -4.29
CA HIS A 57 -8.37 0.54 -3.06
C HIS A 57 -7.09 1.22 -2.62
N PHE A 58 -7.23 2.40 -2.05
CA PHE A 58 -6.10 3.08 -1.41
C PHE A 58 -5.94 2.56 0.02
N VAL A 59 -4.71 2.26 0.41
CA VAL A 59 -4.38 1.80 1.77
C VAL A 59 -3.22 2.64 2.28
N PRO A 60 -3.33 3.24 3.48
CA PRO A 60 -2.21 4.02 4.02
C PRO A 60 -1.05 3.11 4.40
N THR A 61 0.16 3.64 4.28
CA THR A 61 1.36 2.90 4.68
C THR A 61 1.59 2.89 6.19
N ASN A 62 0.80 3.66 6.96
CA ASN A 62 0.95 3.75 8.40
C ASN A 62 0.93 2.37 9.05
N GLY A 63 1.99 2.04 9.78
CA GLY A 63 2.06 0.77 10.51
C GLY A 63 2.34 -0.45 9.66
N SER A 64 2.66 -0.29 8.37
CA SER A 64 2.97 -1.42 7.50
C SER A 64 4.41 -1.88 7.68
N TYR A 65 4.65 -3.16 7.39
CA TYR A 65 6.00 -3.73 7.44
C TYR A 65 6.09 -4.90 6.45
N THR A 66 7.31 -5.19 6.00
CA THR A 66 7.54 -6.32 5.10
C THR A 66 7.91 -7.56 5.91
N THR A 67 7.51 -8.72 5.39
CA THR A 67 7.85 -10.01 6.01
C THR A 67 9.07 -10.61 5.34
N GLU A 68 9.65 -11.66 5.96
CA GLU A 68 10.77 -12.39 5.37
C GLU A 68 10.41 -13.02 4.04
N GLU A 69 9.15 -13.38 3.85
CA GLU A 69 8.66 -13.96 2.60
C GLU A 69 8.50 -12.91 1.50
N GLY A 70 8.68 -11.63 1.82
CA GLY A 70 8.52 -10.56 0.83
C GLY A 70 7.10 -10.05 0.69
N ASN A 71 6.23 -10.34 1.64
CA ASN A 71 4.88 -9.79 1.65
C ASN A 71 4.85 -8.50 2.47
N LEU A 72 3.85 -7.66 2.19
CA LEU A 72 3.64 -6.45 2.98
C LEU A 72 2.42 -6.65 3.88
N VAL A 73 2.61 -6.43 5.18
CA VAL A 73 1.51 -6.49 6.15
C VAL A 73 1.08 -5.07 6.47
N VAL A 74 -0.22 -4.80 6.33
CA VAL A 74 -0.77 -3.48 6.63
C VAL A 74 -1.53 -3.50 7.95
N ALA A 75 -1.72 -2.33 8.53
CA ALA A 75 -2.36 -2.20 9.85
C ALA A 75 -3.88 -2.38 9.80
N PHE A 76 -4.46 -2.46 8.62
CA PHE A 76 -5.92 -2.46 8.43
C PHE A 76 -6.37 -3.85 7.99
N THR A 77 -7.58 -4.25 8.43
CA THR A 77 -8.09 -5.58 8.10
C THR A 77 -8.53 -5.63 6.64
N LYS A 78 -8.56 -6.86 6.11
CA LYS A 78 -9.06 -7.08 4.76
C LYS A 78 -10.47 -6.50 4.59
N GLN A 79 -11.33 -6.71 5.60
CA GLN A 79 -12.70 -6.18 5.55
C GLN A 79 -12.72 -4.66 5.46
N MET A 80 -11.87 -4.01 6.26
CA MET A 80 -11.79 -2.55 6.25
C MET A 80 -11.35 -2.02 4.90
N VAL A 81 -10.36 -2.66 4.29
CA VAL A 81 -9.88 -2.25 2.97
C VAL A 81 -10.97 -2.46 1.90
N LYS A 82 -11.67 -3.59 1.96
CA LYS A 82 -12.73 -3.88 0.99
C LYS A 82 -13.87 -2.86 1.03
N GLU A 83 -14.13 -2.29 2.19
CA GLU A 83 -15.20 -1.31 2.38
C GLU A 83 -14.74 0.13 2.24
N ALA A 84 -13.45 0.33 2.00
CA ALA A 84 -12.90 1.68 1.83
C ALA A 84 -13.35 2.29 0.51
N PRO A 85 -13.30 3.62 0.40
CA PRO A 85 -13.56 4.27 -0.89
C PRO A 85 -12.64 3.70 -1.96
N LYS A 86 -13.19 3.47 -3.14
CA LYS A 86 -12.46 2.86 -4.25
C LYS A 86 -11.52 3.86 -4.89
N ALA A 87 -10.39 3.37 -5.37
CA ALA A 87 -9.44 4.18 -6.11
C ALA A 87 -9.99 4.44 -7.52
N THR A 88 -9.75 5.66 -8.03
CA THR A 88 -10.08 5.96 -9.41
C THR A 88 -9.05 5.34 -10.34
N GLY A 89 -9.41 5.22 -11.62
CA GLY A 89 -8.54 4.56 -12.60
C GLY A 89 -7.20 5.25 -12.83
N ASP A 90 -7.10 6.54 -12.53
CA ASP A 90 -5.85 7.30 -12.69
C ASP A 90 -4.99 7.29 -11.42
N HIS A 91 -5.47 6.66 -10.34
CA HIS A 91 -4.77 6.56 -9.06
C HIS A 91 -4.35 7.91 -8.48
N VAL A 92 -5.12 8.96 -8.77
CA VAL A 92 -4.84 10.29 -8.23
C VAL A 92 -5.69 10.54 -6.99
N ILE A 93 -5.05 11.01 -5.92
CA ILE A 93 -5.76 11.39 -4.71
C ILE A 93 -5.88 12.90 -4.69
N THR A 94 -7.13 13.40 -4.82
CA THR A 94 -7.40 14.81 -4.66
C THR A 94 -7.43 15.16 -3.18
N HIS A 95 -7.40 16.45 -2.87
CA HIS A 95 -7.40 16.91 -1.48
C HIS A 95 -8.63 16.39 -0.72
N ASP A 96 -9.80 16.44 -1.37
CA ASP A 96 -11.04 15.98 -0.75
C ASP A 96 -11.03 14.48 -0.52
N VAL A 97 -10.52 13.72 -1.48
CA VAL A 97 -10.44 12.26 -1.37
C VAL A 97 -9.45 11.88 -0.26
N GLU A 98 -8.34 12.60 -0.17
CA GLU A 98 -7.37 12.33 0.90
C GLU A 98 -7.99 12.55 2.28
N HIS A 99 -8.75 13.63 2.44
CA HIS A 99 -9.42 13.92 3.70
C HIS A 99 -10.39 12.79 4.06
N GLU A 100 -11.18 12.33 3.10
CA GLU A 100 -12.12 11.24 3.31
C GLU A 100 -11.42 9.94 3.70
N LEU A 101 -10.31 9.63 3.02
CA LEU A 101 -9.54 8.43 3.30
C LEU A 101 -8.91 8.48 4.69
N ARG A 102 -8.37 9.64 5.08
CA ARG A 102 -7.77 9.79 6.40
C ARG A 102 -8.80 9.62 7.49
N GLU A 103 -10.00 10.14 7.29
CA GLU A 103 -11.09 9.94 8.26
C GLU A 103 -11.48 8.47 8.33
N TYR A 104 -11.59 7.82 7.18
CA TYR A 104 -11.99 6.41 7.13
C TYR A 104 -11.00 5.51 7.87
N TYR A 105 -9.71 5.68 7.60
CA TYR A 105 -8.66 4.86 8.21
C TYR A 105 -8.20 5.38 9.57
N THR A 106 -8.62 6.56 9.95
CA THR A 106 -8.21 7.21 11.22
C THR A 106 -6.69 7.43 11.28
N VAL A 107 -6.17 8.00 10.23
CA VAL A 107 -4.73 8.30 10.15
C VAL A 107 -4.43 9.79 9.91
#